data_b1821d50a29ab5eb0e6269f65a9a074f
#
_entry.id   b1821d50a29ab5eb0e6269f65a9a074f
#
_cell.length_a   1.000
_cell.length_b   1.000
_cell.length_c   1.000
_cell.angle_alpha   90.00
_cell.angle_beta   90.00
_cell.angle_gamma   90.00
#
_symmetry.space_group_name_H-M   'P 1'
#
loop_
_entity.id
_entity.type
_entity.pdbx_description
1 polymer ?
#
loop_
_entity_poly.entity_id
_entity_poly.type
_entity_poly.pdbx_seq_one_letter_code
_entity_poly.pdbx_strand_id
1 'polypeptide(L)'
;MIISASTDYRAAAQRRLPPFLFHYIDGGAYAEHTLKRNVSDLSDIALRQRILRDMSELSLETELFGEKLAMPVALAPVGLTGMYARRGEVQAARAADSRGIPFTLSTVSVCPIEEVAPAIKRPMWFQLYVLRDRGFMRNALERAQAAGVTTLVFTVDMPVPGARYRDAHSGMSGPNAGMRRIGQAMTHPRWAWDVGLFGRPHDLGNISAYRGSPTGLEDYIGWLGNNFDPSISWKDLEWIREFWKGPMVIKGILDPDDARDAVRFGADGIVVSNHGGRQLDGVLSTARALPAIADAVQGDLKILADSGIRTGLDVVRMLALGADSVLLGRAFVYALAAQGEAGVANLLDLIAKEMRVAMTLTGARRIADISRDSLVNLA
;
A
#
# COMPACT_ATOMS: atom_id res chain seq x y z
N MET A 1 22.32 8.61 -10.93
CA MET A 1 21.22 9.59 -10.81
C MET A 1 21.17 10.05 -9.37
N ILE A 2 21.09 11.35 -9.15
CA ILE A 2 20.88 11.93 -7.80
C ILE A 2 19.41 11.69 -7.45
N ILE A 3 19.16 11.19 -6.26
CA ILE A 3 17.80 10.99 -5.70
C ILE A 3 17.57 12.14 -4.71
N SER A 4 16.67 13.02 -5.03
CA SER A 4 16.27 14.16 -4.20
C SER A 4 14.77 14.19 -3.89
N ALA A 5 13.97 13.44 -4.67
CA ALA A 5 12.53 13.32 -4.51
C ALA A 5 12.04 11.90 -4.83
N SER A 6 10.84 11.57 -4.39
CA SER A 6 10.24 10.26 -4.67
C SER A 6 10.03 10.00 -6.17
N THR A 7 9.82 11.06 -6.95
CA THR A 7 9.69 11.00 -8.42
C THR A 7 10.96 10.52 -9.11
N ASP A 8 12.14 10.78 -8.54
CA ASP A 8 13.42 10.29 -9.07
C ASP A 8 13.48 8.77 -8.99
N TYR A 9 12.93 8.19 -7.93
CA TYR A 9 12.81 6.74 -7.79
C TYR A 9 11.95 6.10 -8.88
N ARG A 10 10.86 6.76 -9.31
CA ARG A 10 10.05 6.24 -10.42
C ARG A 10 10.87 6.14 -11.70
N ALA A 11 11.64 7.18 -12.03
CA ALA A 11 12.51 7.19 -13.21
C ALA A 11 13.64 6.14 -13.09
N ALA A 12 14.20 5.94 -11.89
CA ALA A 12 15.21 4.91 -11.64
C ALA A 12 14.63 3.50 -11.78
N ALA A 13 13.45 3.24 -11.22
CA ALA A 13 12.73 1.98 -11.33
C ALA A 13 12.41 1.64 -12.79
N GLN A 14 11.95 2.61 -13.58
CA GLN A 14 11.67 2.44 -15.01
C GLN A 14 12.88 1.97 -15.82
N ARG A 15 14.09 2.45 -15.47
CA ARG A 15 15.32 2.03 -16.14
C ARG A 15 15.81 0.64 -15.70
N ARG A 16 15.46 0.22 -14.49
CA ARG A 16 15.94 -1.05 -13.91
C ARG A 16 15.01 -2.22 -14.20
N LEU A 17 13.71 -1.98 -14.17
CA LEU A 17 12.70 -3.03 -14.27
C LEU A 17 12.40 -3.36 -15.74
N PRO A 18 12.22 -4.64 -16.08
CA PRO A 18 11.60 -5.03 -17.34
C PRO A 18 10.23 -4.34 -17.50
N PRO A 19 9.86 -3.94 -18.72
CA PRO A 19 8.61 -3.20 -18.97
C PRO A 19 7.36 -3.86 -18.40
N PHE A 20 7.25 -5.20 -18.41
CA PHE A 20 6.08 -5.88 -17.86
C PHE A 20 5.90 -5.63 -16.35
N LEU A 21 6.99 -5.56 -15.57
CA LEU A 21 6.93 -5.25 -14.14
C LEU A 21 6.74 -3.75 -13.89
N PHE A 22 7.45 -2.91 -14.64
CA PHE A 22 7.29 -1.47 -14.47
C PHE A 22 5.85 -1.04 -14.77
N HIS A 23 5.28 -1.48 -15.89
CA HIS A 23 3.91 -1.12 -16.25
C HIS A 23 2.86 -1.74 -15.32
N TYR A 24 3.14 -2.93 -14.80
CA TYR A 24 2.26 -3.55 -13.81
C TYR A 24 2.12 -2.70 -12.54
N ILE A 25 3.22 -2.19 -11.97
CA ILE A 25 3.15 -1.37 -10.74
C ILE A 25 2.77 0.09 -11.03
N ASP A 26 3.21 0.65 -12.15
CA ASP A 26 2.97 2.04 -12.51
C ASP A 26 1.57 2.27 -13.07
N GLY A 27 0.99 1.26 -13.71
CA GLY A 27 -0.30 1.33 -14.40
C GLY A 27 -1.53 1.38 -13.49
N GLY A 28 -2.63 1.82 -14.08
CA GLY A 28 -3.97 1.84 -13.51
C GLY A 28 -4.96 0.99 -14.32
N ALA A 29 -6.24 1.19 -14.04
CA ALA A 29 -7.33 0.56 -14.77
C ALA A 29 -7.84 1.45 -15.90
N TYR A 30 -8.37 0.85 -16.96
CA TYR A 30 -8.97 1.51 -18.12
C TYR A 30 -8.07 2.62 -18.71
N ALA A 31 -8.59 3.87 -18.82
CA ALA A 31 -7.89 5.04 -19.33
C ALA A 31 -7.04 5.77 -18.28
N GLU A 32 -6.97 5.23 -17.06
CA GLU A 32 -6.15 5.75 -15.97
C GLU A 32 -6.53 7.18 -15.49
N HIS A 33 -7.81 7.56 -15.62
CA HIS A 33 -8.28 8.86 -15.15
C HIS A 33 -8.18 8.98 -13.63
N THR A 34 -8.66 7.96 -12.88
CA THR A 34 -8.56 7.92 -11.42
C THR A 34 -7.12 7.90 -10.95
N LEU A 35 -6.25 7.13 -11.64
CA LEU A 35 -4.81 7.12 -11.34
C LEU A 35 -4.19 8.52 -11.38
N LYS A 36 -4.51 9.29 -12.43
CA LYS A 36 -4.03 10.66 -12.62
C LYS A 36 -4.61 11.61 -11.57
N ARG A 37 -5.95 11.53 -11.34
CA ARG A 37 -6.64 12.34 -10.34
C ARG A 37 -6.15 12.11 -8.92
N ASN A 38 -5.77 10.90 -8.56
CA ASN A 38 -5.18 10.63 -7.25
C ASN A 38 -3.95 11.50 -6.95
N VAL A 39 -3.20 11.88 -7.97
CA VAL A 39 -2.03 12.75 -7.82
C VAL A 39 -2.39 14.22 -8.00
N SER A 40 -3.15 14.57 -9.05
CA SER A 40 -3.50 15.96 -9.33
C SER A 40 -4.38 16.57 -8.25
N ASP A 41 -5.49 15.90 -7.88
CA ASP A 41 -6.39 16.42 -6.86
C ASP A 41 -5.71 16.61 -5.49
N LEU A 42 -4.75 15.73 -5.15
CA LEU A 42 -3.96 15.87 -3.93
C LEU A 42 -2.99 17.05 -4.03
N SER A 43 -2.40 17.30 -5.21
CA SER A 43 -1.49 18.44 -5.43
C SER A 43 -2.22 19.79 -5.42
N ASP A 44 -3.50 19.82 -5.78
CA ASP A 44 -4.32 21.05 -5.79
C ASP A 44 -4.71 21.51 -4.39
N ILE A 45 -4.52 20.69 -3.36
CA ILE A 45 -4.84 21.05 -1.98
C ILE A 45 -3.81 22.05 -1.46
N ALA A 46 -4.26 23.26 -1.20
CA ALA A 46 -3.42 24.33 -0.66
C ALA A 46 -3.35 24.28 0.86
N LEU A 47 -2.11 24.28 1.40
CA LEU A 47 -1.87 24.38 2.84
C LEU A 47 -1.79 25.83 3.26
N ARG A 48 -2.33 26.14 4.45
CA ARG A 48 -2.28 27.48 5.05
C ARG A 48 -0.93 27.72 5.70
N GLN A 49 -0.11 28.55 5.09
CA GLN A 49 1.19 28.94 5.65
C GLN A 49 1.02 29.79 6.91
N ARG A 50 1.81 29.51 7.94
CA ARG A 50 1.90 30.28 9.18
C ARG A 50 3.34 30.65 9.47
N ILE A 51 3.56 31.82 10.02
CA ILE A 51 4.90 32.34 10.34
C ILE A 51 5.01 32.64 11.84
N LEU A 52 6.27 32.76 12.31
CA LEU A 52 6.62 33.14 13.69
C LEU A 52 5.96 32.25 14.74
N ARG A 53 5.90 30.94 14.46
CA ARG A 53 5.53 29.91 15.41
C ARG A 53 6.79 29.22 15.91
N ASP A 54 6.87 29.04 17.23
CA ASP A 54 7.96 28.25 17.79
C ASP A 54 7.78 26.78 17.43
N MET A 55 8.73 26.19 16.71
CA MET A 55 8.74 24.83 16.19
C MET A 55 9.90 24.00 16.76
N SER A 56 10.53 24.43 17.86
CA SER A 56 11.68 23.78 18.46
C SER A 56 11.41 22.33 18.91
N GLU A 57 10.16 22.02 19.30
CA GLU A 57 9.74 20.70 19.78
C GLU A 57 8.84 19.95 18.78
N LEU A 58 9.15 20.05 17.48
CA LEU A 58 8.37 19.36 16.44
C LEU A 58 8.59 17.85 16.51
N SER A 59 7.49 17.08 16.63
CA SER A 59 7.48 15.62 16.60
C SER A 59 6.58 15.10 15.48
N LEU A 60 7.04 14.04 14.78
CA LEU A 60 6.24 13.26 13.83
C LEU A 60 5.61 12.04 14.48
N GLU A 61 5.93 11.75 15.73
CA GLU A 61 5.44 10.58 16.43
C GLU A 61 3.93 10.57 16.55
N THR A 62 3.35 9.39 16.44
CA THR A 62 1.92 9.15 16.60
C THR A 62 1.67 7.75 17.14
N GLU A 63 0.42 7.46 17.48
CA GLU A 63 -0.02 6.13 17.89
C GLU A 63 -1.15 5.64 16.99
N LEU A 64 -1.09 4.38 16.58
CA LEU A 64 -2.11 3.75 15.76
C LEU A 64 -2.30 2.30 16.21
N PHE A 65 -3.54 1.91 16.54
CA PHE A 65 -3.91 0.56 17.03
C PHE A 65 -3.06 0.09 18.22
N GLY A 66 -2.69 1.00 19.13
CA GLY A 66 -1.85 0.71 20.29
C GLY A 66 -0.34 0.61 19.97
N GLU A 67 0.06 0.83 18.73
CA GLU A 67 1.47 0.84 18.31
C GLU A 67 2.00 2.29 18.22
N LYS A 68 3.17 2.54 18.82
CA LYS A 68 3.89 3.80 18.63
C LYS A 68 4.62 3.80 17.29
N LEU A 69 4.37 4.83 16.49
CA LEU A 69 4.94 5.03 15.17
C LEU A 69 5.83 6.28 15.15
N ALA A 70 6.98 6.18 14.47
CA ALA A 70 7.88 7.33 14.30
C ALA A 70 7.28 8.45 13.42
N MET A 71 6.31 8.13 12.59
CA MET A 71 5.51 9.05 11.77
C MET A 71 4.20 8.36 11.33
N PRO A 72 3.13 9.10 10.96
CA PRO A 72 1.83 8.55 10.59
C PRO A 72 1.84 7.92 9.18
N VAL A 73 2.72 6.96 8.97
CA VAL A 73 2.95 6.30 7.68
C VAL A 73 3.13 4.81 7.90
N ALA A 74 2.55 3.98 7.04
CA ALA A 74 2.84 2.56 6.92
C ALA A 74 3.12 2.19 5.45
N LEU A 75 3.84 1.09 5.20
CA LEU A 75 3.99 0.57 3.85
C LEU A 75 2.76 -0.26 3.47
N ALA A 76 2.12 0.12 2.36
CA ALA A 76 0.91 -0.53 1.85
C ALA A 76 1.15 -1.98 1.43
N PRO A 77 0.12 -2.83 1.46
CA PRO A 77 0.22 -4.16 0.85
C PRO A 77 0.36 -4.05 -0.67
N VAL A 78 1.47 -4.54 -1.20
CA VAL A 78 1.72 -4.62 -2.64
C VAL A 78 2.11 -6.03 -3.00
N GLY A 79 1.37 -6.62 -3.94
CA GLY A 79 1.67 -7.97 -4.44
C GLY A 79 2.94 -8.03 -5.27
N LEU A 80 3.55 -9.22 -5.33
CA LEU A 80 4.73 -9.50 -6.15
C LEU A 80 5.94 -8.60 -5.86
N THR A 81 6.06 -8.06 -4.63
CA THR A 81 7.13 -7.11 -4.29
C THR A 81 8.52 -7.72 -4.45
N GLY A 82 8.66 -9.03 -4.25
CA GLY A 82 9.90 -9.79 -4.51
C GLY A 82 10.33 -9.87 -5.99
N MET A 83 9.46 -9.46 -6.92
CA MET A 83 9.82 -9.34 -8.34
C MET A 83 10.51 -8.01 -8.67
N TYR A 84 10.46 -7.02 -7.79
CA TYR A 84 11.09 -5.70 -8.00
C TYR A 84 12.50 -5.61 -7.43
N ALA A 85 12.76 -6.35 -6.35
CA ALA A 85 14.07 -6.55 -5.77
C ALA A 85 14.16 -7.97 -5.21
N ARG A 86 15.37 -8.51 -5.06
CA ARG A 86 15.61 -9.84 -4.48
C ARG A 86 14.96 -9.93 -3.10
N ARG A 87 13.97 -10.83 -2.93
CA ARG A 87 13.21 -10.97 -1.69
C ARG A 87 12.67 -9.61 -1.19
N GLY A 88 12.03 -8.86 -2.09
CA GLY A 88 11.69 -7.45 -1.90
C GLY A 88 10.82 -7.16 -0.69
N GLU A 89 9.92 -8.06 -0.32
CA GLU A 89 9.09 -7.93 0.88
C GLU A 89 9.95 -7.87 2.15
N VAL A 90 10.97 -8.74 2.25
CA VAL A 90 11.91 -8.75 3.38
C VAL A 90 12.70 -7.45 3.44
N GLN A 91 13.19 -6.96 2.30
CA GLN A 91 13.93 -5.70 2.23
C GLN A 91 13.06 -4.51 2.63
N ALA A 92 11.82 -4.44 2.13
CA ALA A 92 10.88 -3.38 2.47
C ALA A 92 10.47 -3.41 3.95
N ALA A 93 10.23 -4.61 4.49
CA ALA A 93 9.91 -4.79 5.91
C ALA A 93 11.06 -4.33 6.83
N ARG A 94 12.31 -4.68 6.50
CA ARG A 94 13.50 -4.22 7.26
C ARG A 94 13.66 -2.71 7.22
N ALA A 95 13.46 -2.10 6.05
CA ALA A 95 13.53 -0.65 5.89
C ALA A 95 12.46 0.03 6.75
N ALA A 96 11.22 -0.47 6.73
CA ALA A 96 10.12 0.04 7.56
C ALA A 96 10.41 -0.11 9.06
N ASP A 97 10.85 -1.30 9.49
CA ASP A 97 11.22 -1.59 10.88
C ASP A 97 12.33 -0.64 11.38
N SER A 98 13.37 -0.43 10.58
CA SER A 98 14.48 0.48 10.90
C SER A 98 14.06 1.96 11.02
N ARG A 99 12.90 2.33 10.49
CA ARG A 99 12.32 3.69 10.55
C ARG A 99 11.10 3.77 11.48
N GLY A 100 10.84 2.71 12.26
CA GLY A 100 9.78 2.70 13.26
C GLY A 100 8.36 2.82 12.71
N ILE A 101 8.11 2.30 11.50
CA ILE A 101 6.79 2.28 10.87
C ILE A 101 6.36 0.86 10.49
N PRO A 102 5.07 0.56 10.38
CA PRO A 102 4.58 -0.75 10.00
C PRO A 102 4.83 -1.09 8.52
N PHE A 103 5.08 -2.37 8.26
CA PHE A 103 5.02 -2.98 6.93
C PHE A 103 3.80 -3.87 6.82
N THR A 104 3.05 -3.77 5.72
CA THR A 104 1.90 -4.63 5.47
C THR A 104 2.24 -5.66 4.40
N LEU A 105 2.27 -6.93 4.77
CA LEU A 105 2.50 -8.03 3.83
C LEU A 105 1.23 -8.35 3.04
N SER A 106 1.34 -8.47 1.72
CA SER A 106 0.21 -8.83 0.86
C SER A 106 -0.07 -10.33 0.85
N THR A 107 -1.33 -10.75 0.72
CA THR A 107 -1.74 -12.14 0.40
C THR A 107 -0.92 -12.73 -0.74
N VAL A 108 -0.66 -11.93 -1.77
CA VAL A 108 0.00 -12.33 -3.02
C VAL A 108 1.46 -11.84 -3.08
N SER A 109 2.14 -11.89 -1.95
CA SER A 109 3.58 -11.65 -1.85
C SER A 109 4.40 -12.81 -2.41
N VAL A 110 5.61 -12.51 -2.87
CA VAL A 110 6.59 -13.55 -3.26
C VAL A 110 7.17 -14.22 -2.03
N CYS A 111 7.51 -13.44 -0.98
CA CYS A 111 7.97 -13.98 0.29
C CYS A 111 6.77 -14.37 1.15
N PRO A 112 6.72 -15.58 1.73
CA PRO A 112 5.66 -15.98 2.65
C PRO A 112 5.79 -15.28 4.00
N ILE A 113 4.75 -15.38 4.83
CA ILE A 113 4.71 -14.82 6.19
C ILE A 113 5.92 -15.25 7.01
N GLU A 114 6.27 -16.53 6.94
CA GLU A 114 7.34 -17.17 7.72
C GLU A 114 8.74 -16.71 7.34
N GLU A 115 8.90 -16.09 6.18
CA GLU A 115 10.18 -15.51 5.75
C GLU A 115 10.28 -14.05 6.17
N VAL A 116 9.18 -13.30 6.12
CA VAL A 116 9.19 -11.86 6.41
C VAL A 116 9.15 -11.57 7.90
N ALA A 117 8.29 -12.26 8.67
CA ALA A 117 8.13 -11.99 10.09
C ALA A 117 9.42 -12.10 10.91
N PRO A 118 10.25 -13.15 10.78
CA PRO A 118 11.49 -13.27 11.57
C PRO A 118 12.59 -12.30 11.12
N ALA A 119 12.42 -11.61 10.00
CA ALA A 119 13.41 -10.67 9.47
C ALA A 119 13.33 -9.27 10.08
N ILE A 120 12.31 -9.00 10.90
CA ILE A 120 12.03 -7.70 11.53
C ILE A 120 11.76 -7.87 13.02
N LYS A 121 11.88 -6.78 13.78
CA LYS A 121 11.63 -6.76 15.23
C LYS A 121 10.21 -6.30 15.56
N ARG A 122 9.72 -5.28 14.83
CA ARG A 122 8.37 -4.78 14.96
C ARG A 122 7.40 -5.77 14.33
N PRO A 123 6.27 -6.10 14.96
CA PRO A 123 5.22 -6.89 14.32
C PRO A 123 4.78 -6.28 12.99
N MET A 124 4.57 -7.10 11.98
CA MET A 124 4.04 -6.64 10.71
C MET A 124 2.51 -6.69 10.70
N TRP A 125 1.91 -6.01 9.75
CA TRP A 125 0.51 -6.14 9.38
C TRP A 125 0.37 -7.15 8.24
N PHE A 126 -0.77 -7.80 8.13
CA PHE A 126 -1.05 -8.73 7.05
C PHE A 126 -2.32 -8.33 6.31
N GLN A 127 -2.25 -8.32 4.97
CA GLN A 127 -3.39 -8.03 4.13
C GLN A 127 -3.99 -9.31 3.58
N LEU A 128 -5.31 -9.48 3.73
CA LEU A 128 -6.08 -10.58 3.20
C LEU A 128 -7.13 -10.07 2.21
N TYR A 129 -7.26 -10.76 1.08
CA TYR A 129 -8.36 -10.55 0.14
C TYR A 129 -9.58 -11.40 0.50
N VAL A 130 -10.72 -10.99 -0.03
CA VAL A 130 -11.92 -11.82 -0.05
C VAL A 130 -11.78 -12.87 -1.14
N LEU A 131 -11.69 -14.13 -0.74
CA LEU A 131 -11.46 -15.25 -1.66
C LEU A 131 -12.51 -16.33 -1.47
N ARG A 132 -12.87 -17.03 -2.55
CA ARG A 132 -13.78 -18.19 -2.50
C ARG A 132 -13.20 -19.33 -1.68
N ASP A 133 -11.89 -19.54 -1.76
CA ASP A 133 -11.18 -20.54 -0.94
C ASP A 133 -11.09 -20.08 0.52
N ARG A 134 -12.14 -20.37 1.30
CA ARG A 134 -12.20 -20.07 2.75
C ARG A 134 -11.17 -20.88 3.55
N GLY A 135 -10.79 -22.06 3.05
CA GLY A 135 -9.72 -22.87 3.64
C GLY A 135 -8.38 -22.16 3.58
N PHE A 136 -8.03 -21.60 2.43
CA PHE A 136 -6.85 -20.75 2.29
C PHE A 136 -6.91 -19.53 3.21
N MET A 137 -8.05 -18.82 3.24
CA MET A 137 -8.19 -17.64 4.10
C MET A 137 -7.95 -17.98 5.58
N ARG A 138 -8.54 -19.06 6.07
CA ARG A 138 -8.33 -19.54 7.45
C ARG A 138 -6.88 -19.91 7.71
N ASN A 139 -6.26 -20.69 6.83
CA ASN A 139 -4.84 -21.06 6.93
C ASN A 139 -3.93 -19.82 6.97
N ALA A 140 -4.18 -18.84 6.10
CA ALA A 140 -3.40 -17.59 6.09
C ALA A 140 -3.53 -16.80 7.39
N LEU A 141 -4.74 -16.73 7.98
CA LEU A 141 -4.99 -16.09 9.27
C LEU A 141 -4.30 -16.83 10.43
N GLU A 142 -4.36 -18.17 10.46
CA GLU A 142 -3.68 -19.01 11.47
C GLU A 142 -2.15 -18.78 11.42
N ARG A 143 -1.57 -18.78 10.23
CA ARG A 143 -0.14 -18.51 10.02
C ARG A 143 0.24 -17.09 10.41
N ALA A 144 -0.60 -16.11 10.08
CA ALA A 144 -0.39 -14.72 10.48
C ALA A 144 -0.38 -14.56 12.01
N GLN A 145 -1.33 -15.19 12.71
CA GLN A 145 -1.35 -15.21 14.18
C GLN A 145 -0.11 -15.90 14.77
N ALA A 146 0.27 -17.05 14.24
CA ALA A 146 1.46 -17.79 14.68
C ALA A 146 2.77 -16.97 14.46
N ALA A 147 2.81 -16.13 13.44
CA ALA A 147 3.93 -15.25 13.14
C ALA A 147 3.91 -13.92 13.92
N GLY A 148 2.93 -13.69 14.80
CA GLY A 148 2.84 -12.49 15.63
C GLY A 148 2.36 -11.24 14.87
N VAL A 149 1.62 -11.41 13.77
CA VAL A 149 0.97 -10.28 13.07
C VAL A 149 -0.02 -9.61 14.01
N THR A 150 0.05 -8.27 14.13
CA THR A 150 -0.81 -7.51 15.04
C THR A 150 -2.10 -7.06 14.38
N THR A 151 -2.05 -6.58 13.14
CA THR A 151 -3.18 -5.94 12.46
C THR A 151 -3.52 -6.65 11.16
N LEU A 152 -4.80 -6.96 10.98
CA LEU A 152 -5.36 -7.49 9.73
C LEU A 152 -5.87 -6.34 8.86
N VAL A 153 -5.36 -6.22 7.63
CA VAL A 153 -5.86 -5.29 6.61
C VAL A 153 -6.70 -6.09 5.62
N PHE A 154 -8.02 -6.03 5.77
CA PHE A 154 -8.94 -6.81 4.97
C PHE A 154 -9.41 -6.01 3.74
N THR A 155 -9.03 -6.46 2.54
CA THR A 155 -9.24 -5.72 1.28
C THR A 155 -10.51 -6.17 0.59
N VAL A 156 -11.46 -5.25 0.40
CA VAL A 156 -12.82 -5.53 -0.09
C VAL A 156 -13.12 -4.95 -1.49
N ASP A 157 -12.25 -4.12 -2.02
CA ASP A 157 -12.43 -3.44 -3.33
C ASP A 157 -12.01 -4.28 -4.54
N MET A 158 -11.78 -5.59 -4.35
CA MET A 158 -11.40 -6.53 -5.41
C MET A 158 -12.32 -7.75 -5.50
N PRO A 159 -13.63 -7.57 -5.69
CA PRO A 159 -14.52 -8.71 -5.95
C PRO A 159 -14.25 -9.36 -7.32
N VAL A 160 -13.69 -8.60 -8.24
CA VAL A 160 -13.24 -9.02 -9.57
C VAL A 160 -11.94 -8.29 -9.94
N PRO A 161 -11.10 -8.83 -10.84
CA PRO A 161 -9.92 -8.11 -11.33
C PRO A 161 -10.30 -6.84 -12.11
N GLY A 162 -9.60 -5.73 -11.86
CA GLY A 162 -9.76 -4.50 -12.65
C GLY A 162 -9.25 -4.65 -14.09
N ALA A 163 -9.84 -3.92 -15.03
CA ALA A 163 -9.43 -3.92 -16.44
C ALA A 163 -8.14 -3.11 -16.64
N ARG A 164 -6.99 -3.77 -16.64
CA ARG A 164 -5.66 -3.15 -16.72
C ARG A 164 -5.05 -3.35 -18.11
N TYR A 165 -5.31 -2.43 -19.01
CA TYR A 165 -4.86 -2.53 -20.41
C TYR A 165 -3.33 -2.55 -20.54
N ARG A 166 -2.62 -1.82 -19.67
CA ARG A 166 -1.15 -1.80 -19.69
C ARG A 166 -0.55 -3.15 -19.34
N ASP A 167 -1.21 -3.98 -18.55
CA ASP A 167 -0.70 -5.32 -18.20
C ASP A 167 -0.63 -6.21 -19.46
N ALA A 168 -1.66 -6.17 -20.31
CA ALA A 168 -1.66 -6.88 -21.59
C ALA A 168 -0.65 -6.27 -22.60
N HIS A 169 -0.65 -4.94 -22.73
CA HIS A 169 0.26 -4.24 -23.65
C HIS A 169 1.74 -4.44 -23.29
N SER A 170 2.08 -4.52 -22.01
CA SER A 170 3.45 -4.70 -21.56
C SER A 170 3.93 -6.16 -21.56
N GLY A 171 3.03 -7.13 -21.62
CA GLY A 171 3.36 -8.56 -21.56
C GLY A 171 3.32 -9.16 -20.16
N MET A 172 2.73 -8.47 -19.19
CA MET A 172 2.41 -9.07 -17.89
C MET A 172 1.37 -10.18 -18.07
N SER A 173 0.39 -9.96 -18.93
CA SER A 173 -0.64 -10.93 -19.33
C SER A 173 -0.83 -10.95 -20.85
N GLY A 174 -1.75 -11.80 -21.34
CA GLY A 174 -2.16 -11.85 -22.74
C GLY A 174 -1.32 -12.80 -23.62
N PRO A 175 -1.53 -12.78 -24.96
CA PRO A 175 -0.90 -13.70 -25.88
C PRO A 175 0.63 -13.60 -25.83
N ASN A 176 1.32 -14.76 -25.84
CA ASN A 176 2.77 -14.86 -25.83
C ASN A 176 3.47 -14.12 -24.68
N ALA A 177 2.77 -13.88 -23.57
CA ALA A 177 3.30 -13.15 -22.43
C ALA A 177 4.63 -13.74 -21.92
N GLY A 178 4.76 -15.06 -21.84
CA GLY A 178 5.97 -15.74 -21.42
C GLY A 178 7.20 -15.40 -22.29
N MET A 179 7.08 -15.49 -23.61
CA MET A 179 8.17 -15.15 -24.56
C MET A 179 8.52 -13.66 -24.47
N ARG A 180 7.52 -12.80 -24.37
CA ARG A 180 7.73 -11.34 -24.23
C ARG A 180 8.49 -11.01 -22.95
N ARG A 181 8.16 -11.64 -21.82
CA ARG A 181 8.85 -11.46 -20.53
C ARG A 181 10.31 -11.93 -20.61
N ILE A 182 10.59 -13.08 -21.27
CA ILE A 182 11.96 -13.55 -21.50
C ILE A 182 12.76 -12.52 -22.31
N GLY A 183 12.24 -12.07 -23.45
CA GLY A 183 12.89 -11.04 -24.26
C GLY A 183 13.18 -9.74 -23.50
N GLN A 184 12.23 -9.30 -22.67
CA GLN A 184 12.42 -8.12 -21.81
C GLN A 184 13.47 -8.35 -20.71
N ALA A 185 13.53 -9.54 -20.11
CA ALA A 185 14.54 -9.90 -19.12
C ALA A 185 15.95 -9.85 -19.71
N MET A 186 16.14 -10.30 -20.96
CA MET A 186 17.43 -10.22 -21.66
C MET A 186 17.93 -8.79 -21.87
N THR A 187 17.03 -7.83 -22.04
CA THR A 187 17.39 -6.40 -22.16
C THR A 187 17.61 -5.70 -20.82
N HIS A 188 17.36 -6.39 -19.70
CA HIS A 188 17.52 -5.88 -18.33
C HIS A 188 18.46 -6.82 -17.51
N PRO A 189 19.74 -6.96 -17.89
CA PRO A 189 20.64 -8.00 -17.35
C PRO A 189 20.85 -7.85 -15.83
N ARG A 190 20.86 -6.63 -15.29
CA ARG A 190 20.99 -6.41 -13.84
C ARG A 190 19.79 -6.96 -13.07
N TRP A 191 18.59 -6.74 -13.58
CA TRP A 191 17.39 -7.32 -12.99
C TRP A 191 17.34 -8.84 -13.18
N ALA A 192 17.65 -9.31 -14.38
CA ALA A 192 17.66 -10.74 -14.69
C ALA A 192 18.62 -11.52 -13.80
N TRP A 193 19.80 -10.97 -13.52
CA TRP A 193 20.78 -11.58 -12.63
C TRP A 193 20.34 -11.53 -11.17
N ASP A 194 20.09 -10.32 -10.64
CA ASP A 194 19.81 -10.10 -9.22
C ASP A 194 18.47 -10.70 -8.79
N VAL A 195 17.39 -10.38 -9.50
CA VAL A 195 16.03 -10.82 -9.17
C VAL A 195 15.69 -12.11 -9.91
N GLY A 196 15.89 -12.14 -11.22
CA GLY A 196 15.49 -13.27 -12.06
C GLY A 196 16.17 -14.58 -11.69
N LEU A 197 17.47 -14.57 -11.39
CA LEU A 197 18.22 -15.76 -11.03
C LEU A 197 18.35 -15.94 -9.51
N PHE A 198 18.89 -14.95 -8.81
CA PHE A 198 19.20 -15.05 -7.38
C PHE A 198 18.03 -14.64 -6.46
N GLY A 199 16.93 -14.10 -7.00
CA GLY A 199 15.73 -13.78 -6.23
C GLY A 199 14.72 -14.94 -6.10
N ARG A 200 15.03 -16.11 -6.66
CA ARG A 200 14.16 -17.29 -6.62
C ARG A 200 13.98 -17.82 -5.20
N PRO A 201 12.86 -18.51 -4.91
CA PRO A 201 11.72 -18.76 -5.81
C PRO A 201 10.89 -17.51 -6.07
N HIS A 202 10.23 -17.42 -7.24
CA HIS A 202 9.27 -16.37 -7.58
C HIS A 202 7.83 -16.86 -7.38
N ASP A 203 7.63 -17.62 -6.34
CA ASP A 203 6.35 -18.18 -5.96
C ASP A 203 5.40 -17.08 -5.41
N LEU A 204 4.13 -17.38 -5.39
CA LEU A 204 3.19 -16.71 -4.49
C LEU A 204 3.34 -17.38 -3.12
N GLY A 205 4.27 -16.89 -2.30
CA GLY A 205 4.79 -17.61 -1.14
C GLY A 205 3.72 -18.13 -0.18
N ASN A 206 2.68 -17.30 0.10
CA ASN A 206 1.60 -17.72 0.97
C ASN A 206 0.70 -18.79 0.35
N ILE A 207 0.50 -18.74 -0.96
CA ILE A 207 -0.34 -19.73 -1.70
C ILE A 207 0.44 -21.02 -1.87
N SER A 208 1.72 -20.96 -2.24
CA SER A 208 2.59 -22.15 -2.35
C SER A 208 2.68 -22.89 -1.03
N ALA A 209 2.80 -22.18 0.08
CA ALA A 209 2.83 -22.77 1.41
C ALA A 209 1.54 -23.51 1.77
N TYR A 210 0.38 -22.98 1.40
CA TYR A 210 -0.92 -23.62 1.59
C TYR A 210 -1.11 -24.83 0.69
N ARG A 211 -0.75 -24.73 -0.60
CA ARG A 211 -0.93 -25.80 -1.58
C ARG A 211 0.11 -26.93 -1.43
N GLY A 212 1.21 -26.70 -0.72
CA GLY A 212 2.32 -27.64 -0.62
C GLY A 212 3.06 -27.85 -1.96
N SER A 213 2.90 -26.95 -2.92
CA SER A 213 3.51 -27.05 -4.26
C SER A 213 3.90 -25.64 -4.77
N PRO A 214 5.03 -25.53 -5.52
CA PRO A 214 5.43 -24.27 -6.12
C PRO A 214 4.35 -23.68 -7.01
N THR A 215 4.24 -22.35 -7.00
CA THR A 215 3.38 -21.57 -7.88
C THR A 215 4.26 -20.68 -8.79
N GLY A 216 3.66 -20.00 -9.74
CA GLY A 216 4.35 -19.07 -10.62
C GLY A 216 3.46 -17.90 -11.03
N LEU A 217 3.98 -17.05 -11.91
CA LEU A 217 3.26 -15.88 -12.39
C LEU A 217 1.99 -16.25 -13.16
N GLU A 218 1.97 -17.39 -13.84
CA GLU A 218 0.77 -17.91 -14.53
C GLU A 218 -0.32 -18.31 -13.51
N ASP A 219 0.09 -18.93 -12.40
CA ASP A 219 -0.82 -19.24 -11.29
C ASP A 219 -1.38 -17.97 -10.64
N TYR A 220 -0.57 -16.89 -10.53
CA TYR A 220 -1.04 -15.59 -10.04
C TYR A 220 -2.23 -15.09 -10.83
N ILE A 221 -2.13 -15.08 -12.16
CA ILE A 221 -3.19 -14.60 -13.04
C ILE A 221 -4.41 -15.53 -12.99
N GLY A 222 -4.19 -16.84 -13.07
CA GLY A 222 -5.25 -17.85 -13.11
C GLY A 222 -5.92 -18.09 -11.76
N TRP A 223 -5.12 -18.38 -10.73
CA TRP A 223 -5.68 -18.73 -9.41
C TRP A 223 -6.38 -17.54 -8.76
N LEU A 224 -5.74 -16.36 -8.77
CA LEU A 224 -6.31 -15.20 -8.13
C LEU A 224 -7.59 -14.75 -8.85
N GLY A 225 -7.58 -14.71 -10.18
CA GLY A 225 -8.75 -14.36 -10.98
C GLY A 225 -9.96 -15.27 -10.73
N ASN A 226 -9.71 -16.57 -10.53
CA ASN A 226 -10.76 -17.55 -10.27
C ASN A 226 -11.22 -17.57 -8.80
N ASN A 227 -10.41 -17.06 -7.88
CA ASN A 227 -10.70 -17.10 -6.44
C ASN A 227 -11.29 -15.79 -5.88
N PHE A 228 -11.30 -14.69 -6.61
CA PHE A 228 -12.08 -13.53 -6.17
C PHE A 228 -13.55 -13.88 -6.04
N ASP A 229 -14.17 -13.36 -4.99
CA ASP A 229 -15.56 -13.69 -4.64
C ASP A 229 -16.47 -12.45 -4.80
N PRO A 230 -17.20 -12.32 -5.92
CA PRO A 230 -18.12 -11.22 -6.12
C PRO A 230 -19.43 -11.35 -5.33
N SER A 231 -19.66 -12.46 -4.65
CA SER A 231 -20.89 -12.73 -3.90
C SER A 231 -20.82 -12.30 -2.44
N ILE A 232 -19.65 -11.84 -1.97
CA ILE A 232 -19.44 -11.53 -0.55
C ILE A 232 -20.19 -10.27 -0.12
N SER A 233 -20.69 -10.30 1.10
CA SER A 233 -21.35 -9.21 1.81
C SER A 233 -20.72 -9.00 3.20
N TRP A 234 -21.12 -7.94 3.91
CA TRP A 234 -20.68 -7.68 5.29
C TRP A 234 -20.92 -8.87 6.22
N LYS A 235 -22.05 -9.58 6.04
CA LYS A 235 -22.38 -10.78 6.83
C LYS A 235 -21.35 -11.90 6.66
N ASP A 236 -20.79 -12.03 5.46
CA ASP A 236 -19.79 -13.07 5.19
C ASP A 236 -18.44 -12.79 5.88
N LEU A 237 -18.24 -11.57 6.41
CA LEU A 237 -17.03 -11.20 7.13
C LEU A 237 -17.09 -11.51 8.63
N GLU A 238 -18.28 -11.82 9.20
CA GLU A 238 -18.46 -12.04 10.63
C GLU A 238 -17.52 -13.11 11.18
N TRP A 239 -17.37 -14.24 10.45
CA TRP A 239 -16.46 -15.29 10.89
C TRP A 239 -14.98 -14.85 10.93
N ILE A 240 -14.57 -13.89 10.10
CA ILE A 240 -13.21 -13.36 10.11
C ILE A 240 -13.01 -12.50 11.36
N ARG A 241 -13.99 -11.64 11.70
CA ARG A 241 -13.97 -10.86 12.93
C ARG A 241 -14.01 -11.75 14.18
N GLU A 242 -14.78 -12.84 14.14
CA GLU A 242 -14.81 -13.81 15.23
C GLU A 242 -13.46 -14.52 15.42
N PHE A 243 -12.78 -14.81 14.31
CA PHE A 243 -11.47 -15.46 14.33
C PHE A 243 -10.35 -14.49 14.73
N TRP A 244 -10.30 -13.30 14.10
CA TRP A 244 -9.25 -12.31 14.31
C TRP A 244 -9.59 -11.38 15.47
N LYS A 245 -8.84 -11.48 16.59
CA LYS A 245 -9.10 -10.69 17.81
C LYS A 245 -8.29 -9.39 17.90
N GLY A 246 -7.26 -9.25 17.07
CA GLY A 246 -6.49 -8.00 16.96
C GLY A 246 -7.22 -6.92 16.15
N PRO A 247 -6.58 -5.76 15.97
CA PRO A 247 -7.10 -4.71 15.10
C PRO A 247 -7.40 -5.22 13.68
N MET A 248 -8.56 -4.81 13.15
CA MET A 248 -9.03 -5.16 11.82
C MET A 248 -9.39 -3.89 11.05
N VAL A 249 -8.72 -3.69 9.92
CA VAL A 249 -8.83 -2.52 9.07
C VAL A 249 -9.46 -2.92 7.74
N ILE A 250 -10.58 -2.33 7.38
CA ILE A 250 -11.26 -2.58 6.10
C ILE A 250 -10.69 -1.65 5.03
N LYS A 251 -10.05 -2.22 4.01
CA LYS A 251 -9.41 -1.45 2.94
C LYS A 251 -10.21 -1.47 1.65
N GLY A 252 -10.35 -0.28 1.03
CA GLY A 252 -11.08 -0.12 -0.25
C GLY A 252 -12.35 0.69 -0.11
N ILE A 253 -12.52 1.39 1.01
CA ILE A 253 -13.68 2.26 1.27
C ILE A 253 -13.51 3.56 0.50
N LEU A 254 -14.55 3.95 -0.24
CA LEU A 254 -14.57 5.20 -1.00
C LEU A 254 -15.90 5.96 -0.88
N ASP A 255 -16.85 5.40 -0.14
CA ASP A 255 -18.17 5.96 0.13
C ASP A 255 -18.43 6.11 1.63
N PRO A 256 -19.07 7.22 2.09
CA PRO A 256 -19.41 7.41 3.50
C PRO A 256 -20.36 6.36 4.08
N ASP A 257 -21.25 5.79 3.28
CA ASP A 257 -22.18 4.77 3.75
C ASP A 257 -21.45 3.44 4.01
N ASP A 258 -20.53 3.05 3.14
CA ASP A 258 -19.64 1.91 3.37
C ASP A 258 -18.76 2.11 4.62
N ALA A 259 -18.33 3.34 4.89
CA ALA A 259 -17.59 3.66 6.12
C ALA A 259 -18.45 3.46 7.37
N ARG A 260 -19.72 3.88 7.35
CA ARG A 260 -20.68 3.61 8.44
C ARG A 260 -20.96 2.12 8.61
N ASP A 261 -21.00 1.37 7.48
CA ASP A 261 -21.12 -0.10 7.54
C ASP A 261 -19.90 -0.72 8.21
N ALA A 262 -18.69 -0.23 7.95
CA ALA A 262 -17.49 -0.70 8.63
C ALA A 262 -17.54 -0.44 10.15
N VAL A 263 -18.08 0.71 10.59
CA VAL A 263 -18.34 0.98 12.01
C VAL A 263 -19.33 -0.03 12.59
N ARG A 264 -20.49 -0.23 11.93
CA ARG A 264 -21.51 -1.22 12.36
C ARG A 264 -20.98 -2.64 12.43
N PHE A 265 -20.07 -2.99 11.53
CA PHE A 265 -19.39 -4.27 11.52
C PHE A 265 -18.42 -4.43 12.70
N GLY A 266 -17.97 -3.36 13.34
CA GLY A 266 -16.99 -3.38 14.43
C GLY A 266 -15.55 -3.44 13.92
N ALA A 267 -15.25 -2.80 12.80
CA ALA A 267 -13.88 -2.58 12.35
C ALA A 267 -13.17 -1.59 13.28
N ASP A 268 -11.87 -1.78 13.48
CA ASP A 268 -11.03 -0.86 14.25
C ASP A 268 -10.53 0.32 13.40
N GLY A 269 -10.57 0.16 12.08
CA GLY A 269 -10.19 1.20 11.14
C GLY A 269 -10.62 0.91 9.71
N ILE A 270 -10.49 1.93 8.87
CA ILE A 270 -10.69 1.84 7.42
C ILE A 270 -9.47 2.40 6.68
N VAL A 271 -9.27 1.94 5.44
CA VAL A 271 -8.40 2.64 4.47
C VAL A 271 -9.28 3.22 3.38
N VAL A 272 -9.35 4.55 3.33
CA VAL A 272 -9.94 5.28 2.21
C VAL A 272 -9.04 5.05 1.00
N SER A 273 -9.55 4.32 0.02
CA SER A 273 -8.75 3.76 -1.07
C SER A 273 -9.57 3.49 -2.32
N ASN A 274 -9.04 3.84 -3.46
CA ASN A 274 -9.48 3.37 -4.77
C ASN A 274 -8.48 2.39 -5.41
N HIS A 275 -7.73 1.67 -4.55
CA HIS A 275 -6.68 0.72 -4.96
C HIS A 275 -5.61 1.35 -5.87
N GLY A 276 -5.33 2.63 -5.68
CA GLY A 276 -4.38 3.37 -6.51
C GLY A 276 -4.85 3.58 -7.94
N GLY A 277 -6.17 3.62 -8.21
CA GLY A 277 -6.75 3.74 -9.54
C GLY A 277 -6.60 2.46 -10.37
N ARG A 278 -6.55 1.28 -9.74
CA ARG A 278 -6.30 -0.02 -10.40
C ARG A 278 -7.55 -0.90 -10.52
N GLN A 279 -8.68 -0.46 -9.99
CA GLN A 279 -9.95 -1.21 -10.01
C GLN A 279 -10.99 -0.53 -10.89
N LEU A 280 -11.77 0.38 -10.39
CA LEU A 280 -12.75 1.14 -11.18
C LEU A 280 -12.16 2.50 -11.56
N ASP A 281 -12.11 2.79 -12.86
CA ASP A 281 -11.74 4.11 -13.37
C ASP A 281 -12.96 5.05 -13.36
N GLY A 282 -12.73 6.35 -13.19
CA GLY A 282 -13.81 7.34 -13.15
C GLY A 282 -14.39 7.60 -11.76
N VAL A 283 -13.91 6.92 -10.71
CA VAL A 283 -14.28 7.21 -9.32
C VAL A 283 -13.54 8.44 -8.78
N LEU A 284 -13.96 8.95 -7.63
CA LEU A 284 -13.26 10.04 -6.93
C LEU A 284 -11.83 9.63 -6.58
N SER A 285 -10.92 10.61 -6.59
CA SER A 285 -9.64 10.45 -5.90
C SER A 285 -9.88 10.32 -4.40
N THR A 286 -8.96 9.65 -3.69
CA THR A 286 -9.07 9.50 -2.24
C THR A 286 -9.00 10.85 -1.51
N ALA A 287 -8.23 11.80 -2.06
CA ALA A 287 -8.20 13.17 -1.53
C ALA A 287 -9.57 13.88 -1.58
N ARG A 288 -10.40 13.59 -2.60
CA ARG A 288 -11.75 14.14 -2.72
C ARG A 288 -12.79 13.38 -1.89
N ALA A 289 -12.62 12.07 -1.73
CA ALA A 289 -13.55 11.24 -0.96
C ALA A 289 -13.34 11.35 0.57
N LEU A 290 -12.10 11.51 1.01
CA LEU A 290 -11.69 11.46 2.41
C LEU A 290 -12.46 12.43 3.33
N PRO A 291 -12.70 13.72 2.99
CA PRO A 291 -13.39 14.62 3.90
C PRO A 291 -14.80 14.17 4.29
N ALA A 292 -15.61 13.73 3.31
CA ALA A 292 -16.95 13.27 3.57
C ALA A 292 -16.99 11.95 4.38
N ILE A 293 -16.02 11.07 4.13
CA ILE A 293 -15.85 9.83 4.89
C ILE A 293 -15.44 10.14 6.33
N ALA A 294 -14.47 11.04 6.51
CA ALA A 294 -14.04 11.46 7.85
C ALA A 294 -15.20 12.07 8.64
N ASP A 295 -16.00 12.94 8.03
CA ASP A 295 -17.20 13.52 8.69
C ASP A 295 -18.24 12.46 9.08
N ALA A 296 -18.33 11.38 8.33
CA ALA A 296 -19.30 10.33 8.57
C ALA A 296 -18.96 9.40 9.76
N VAL A 297 -17.66 9.22 10.07
CA VAL A 297 -17.18 8.20 11.03
C VAL A 297 -16.11 8.72 11.99
N GLN A 298 -15.98 10.03 12.12
CA GLN A 298 -14.97 10.65 12.98
C GLN A 298 -15.14 10.24 14.44
N GLY A 299 -14.09 9.70 15.01
CA GLY A 299 -14.06 9.25 16.40
C GLY A 299 -14.53 7.81 16.63
N ASP A 300 -15.23 7.19 15.66
CA ASP A 300 -15.75 5.83 15.80
C ASP A 300 -14.70 4.76 15.44
N LEU A 301 -13.79 5.10 14.52
CA LEU A 301 -12.69 4.21 14.08
C LEU A 301 -11.49 5.02 13.57
N LYS A 302 -10.36 4.35 13.33
CA LYS A 302 -9.18 4.98 12.74
C LYS A 302 -9.31 5.06 11.22
N ILE A 303 -8.98 6.23 10.66
CA ILE A 303 -9.05 6.49 9.23
C ILE A 303 -7.64 6.54 8.64
N LEU A 304 -7.32 5.57 7.80
CA LEU A 304 -6.12 5.57 6.99
C LEU A 304 -6.49 5.97 5.57
N ALA A 305 -5.52 6.49 4.81
CA ALA A 305 -5.72 6.81 3.39
C ALA A 305 -4.55 6.33 2.55
N ASP A 306 -4.83 5.90 1.33
CA ASP A 306 -3.80 5.63 0.33
C ASP A 306 -4.15 6.27 -1.02
N SER A 307 -3.46 5.90 -2.06
CA SER A 307 -3.64 6.37 -3.44
C SER A 307 -3.15 7.80 -3.69
N GLY A 308 -2.16 7.92 -4.53
CA GLY A 308 -1.62 9.22 -4.96
C GLY A 308 -0.44 9.75 -4.15
N ILE A 309 -0.25 9.34 -2.92
CA ILE A 309 0.77 9.84 -1.99
C ILE A 309 2.18 9.51 -2.50
N ARG A 310 3.03 10.55 -2.60
CA ARG A 310 4.42 10.43 -3.07
C ARG A 310 5.42 11.14 -2.17
N THR A 311 5.00 12.16 -1.45
CA THR A 311 5.84 13.10 -0.70
C THR A 311 5.36 13.24 0.74
N GLY A 312 6.23 13.76 1.61
CA GLY A 312 5.83 14.13 2.98
C GLY A 312 4.79 15.26 3.00
N LEU A 313 4.80 16.11 1.97
CA LEU A 313 3.77 17.14 1.81
C LEU A 313 2.40 16.51 1.55
N ASP A 314 2.34 15.45 0.75
CA ASP A 314 1.09 14.71 0.50
C ASP A 314 0.57 14.02 1.76
N VAL A 315 1.48 13.52 2.61
CA VAL A 315 1.11 12.98 3.93
C VAL A 315 0.41 14.06 4.76
N VAL A 316 1.00 15.24 4.90
CA VAL A 316 0.41 16.36 5.66
C VAL A 316 -0.95 16.77 5.09
N ARG A 317 -1.12 16.79 3.77
CA ARG A 317 -2.41 17.07 3.12
C ARG A 317 -3.47 16.04 3.48
N MET A 318 -3.14 14.74 3.43
CA MET A 318 -4.10 13.67 3.79
C MET A 318 -4.49 13.73 5.27
N LEU A 319 -3.53 14.01 6.16
CA LEU A 319 -3.83 14.21 7.57
C LEU A 319 -4.77 15.42 7.77
N ALA A 320 -4.50 16.52 7.09
CA ALA A 320 -5.36 17.72 7.15
C ALA A 320 -6.77 17.47 6.60
N LEU A 321 -6.95 16.53 5.67
CA LEU A 321 -8.25 16.11 5.15
C LEU A 321 -9.01 15.16 6.10
N GLY A 322 -8.39 14.66 7.16
CA GLY A 322 -9.01 13.85 8.20
C GLY A 322 -8.50 12.42 8.33
N ALA A 323 -7.37 12.07 7.70
CA ALA A 323 -6.73 10.77 7.96
C ALA A 323 -5.93 10.80 9.27
N ASP A 324 -5.91 9.69 10.02
CA ASP A 324 -5.01 9.47 11.15
C ASP A 324 -3.60 9.04 10.67
N SER A 325 -3.53 8.34 9.53
CA SER A 325 -2.30 7.81 8.96
C SER A 325 -2.45 7.54 7.46
N VAL A 326 -1.34 7.28 6.77
CA VAL A 326 -1.36 6.96 5.34
C VAL A 326 -0.62 5.68 5.02
N LEU A 327 -0.99 5.06 3.89
CA LEU A 327 -0.28 3.91 3.34
C LEU A 327 0.48 4.31 2.05
N LEU A 328 1.78 4.04 2.02
CA LEU A 328 2.60 4.23 0.82
C LEU A 328 2.61 2.95 -0.02
N GLY A 329 2.14 3.03 -1.27
CA GLY A 329 2.18 1.93 -2.24
C GLY A 329 3.33 2.10 -3.24
N ARG A 330 3.01 2.64 -4.42
CA ARG A 330 3.99 2.79 -5.52
C ARG A 330 5.28 3.50 -5.13
N ALA A 331 5.23 4.47 -4.23
CA ALA A 331 6.41 5.23 -3.82
C ALA A 331 7.51 4.31 -3.28
N PHE A 332 7.17 3.40 -2.34
CA PHE A 332 8.17 2.50 -1.78
C PHE A 332 8.61 1.43 -2.78
N VAL A 333 7.71 0.95 -3.66
CA VAL A 333 8.09 -0.06 -4.66
C VAL A 333 9.06 0.50 -5.69
N TYR A 334 8.91 1.77 -6.10
CA TYR A 334 9.89 2.41 -6.97
C TYR A 334 11.26 2.52 -6.28
N ALA A 335 11.29 2.91 -5.01
CA ALA A 335 12.51 3.02 -4.23
C ALA A 335 13.18 1.65 -4.05
N LEU A 336 12.39 0.63 -3.73
CA LEU A 336 12.84 -0.77 -3.64
C LEU A 336 13.42 -1.26 -4.97
N ALA A 337 12.71 -1.05 -6.07
CA ALA A 337 13.19 -1.44 -7.40
C ALA A 337 14.49 -0.73 -7.77
N ALA A 338 14.63 0.53 -7.41
CA ALA A 338 15.81 1.32 -7.75
C ALA A 338 17.05 0.93 -6.93
N GLN A 339 16.93 0.77 -5.61
CA GLN A 339 18.06 0.67 -4.67
C GLN A 339 17.84 -0.33 -3.52
N GLY A 340 16.84 -1.23 -3.62
CA GLY A 340 16.57 -2.23 -2.59
C GLY A 340 16.17 -1.61 -1.24
N GLU A 341 16.57 -2.25 -0.14
CA GLU A 341 16.31 -1.83 1.23
C GLU A 341 16.76 -0.39 1.49
N ALA A 342 17.98 -0.04 1.06
CA ALA A 342 18.53 1.32 1.22
C ALA A 342 17.68 2.37 0.50
N GLY A 343 17.10 2.04 -0.65
CA GLY A 343 16.20 2.93 -1.38
C GLY A 343 14.91 3.21 -0.61
N VAL A 344 14.31 2.18 -0.02
CA VAL A 344 13.10 2.33 0.80
C VAL A 344 13.39 3.15 2.06
N ALA A 345 14.51 2.86 2.75
CA ALA A 345 14.91 3.62 3.93
C ALA A 345 15.14 5.11 3.61
N ASN A 346 15.85 5.41 2.51
CA ASN A 346 16.08 6.78 2.07
C ASN A 346 14.77 7.49 1.66
N LEU A 347 13.84 6.80 1.01
CA LEU A 347 12.52 7.36 0.70
C LEU A 347 11.79 7.78 1.99
N LEU A 348 11.81 6.92 3.02
CA LEU A 348 11.17 7.23 4.30
C LEU A 348 11.83 8.41 5.01
N ASP A 349 13.15 8.54 4.92
CA ASP A 349 13.89 9.70 5.44
C ASP A 349 13.51 10.99 4.69
N LEU A 350 13.35 10.93 3.36
CA LEU A 350 12.89 12.08 2.54
C LEU A 350 11.47 12.49 2.95
N ILE A 351 10.55 11.54 3.10
CA ILE A 351 9.17 11.81 3.54
C ILE A 351 9.15 12.46 4.92
N ALA A 352 9.90 11.91 5.88
CA ALA A 352 9.99 12.50 7.22
C ALA A 352 10.54 13.94 7.19
N LYS A 353 11.56 14.20 6.37
CA LYS A 353 12.13 15.54 6.17
C LYS A 353 11.11 16.51 5.57
N GLU A 354 10.39 16.09 4.52
CA GLU A 354 9.37 16.93 3.86
C GLU A 354 8.18 17.19 4.79
N MET A 355 7.75 16.21 5.59
CA MET A 355 6.73 16.41 6.63
C MET A 355 7.16 17.46 7.64
N ARG A 356 8.41 17.40 8.14
CA ARG A 356 8.95 18.41 9.08
C ARG A 356 8.90 19.80 8.47
N VAL A 357 9.30 19.97 7.20
CA VAL A 357 9.23 21.25 6.50
C VAL A 357 7.77 21.74 6.40
N ALA A 358 6.85 20.89 5.95
CA ALA A 358 5.46 21.24 5.80
C ALA A 358 4.82 21.64 7.15
N MET A 359 5.06 20.85 8.21
CA MET A 359 4.56 21.13 9.55
C MET A 359 5.15 22.40 10.13
N THR A 360 6.44 22.65 9.93
CA THR A 360 7.07 23.91 10.36
C THR A 360 6.41 25.12 9.70
N LEU A 361 6.17 25.04 8.39
CA LEU A 361 5.58 26.15 7.63
C LEU A 361 4.07 26.30 7.81
N THR A 362 3.38 25.30 8.35
CA THR A 362 1.96 25.38 8.71
C THR A 362 1.74 25.65 10.21
N GLY A 363 2.81 25.59 11.02
CA GLY A 363 2.76 25.85 12.45
C GLY A 363 2.22 24.70 13.29
N ALA A 364 2.22 23.47 12.78
CA ALA A 364 1.83 22.26 13.49
C ALA A 364 3.07 21.61 14.16
N ARG A 365 3.10 21.53 15.50
CA ARG A 365 4.22 20.91 16.24
C ARG A 365 4.09 19.39 16.33
N ARG A 366 2.87 18.89 16.38
CA ARG A 366 2.55 17.47 16.52
C ARG A 366 1.58 17.05 15.42
N ILE A 367 1.52 15.77 15.14
CA ILE A 367 0.57 15.23 14.16
C ILE A 367 -0.88 15.62 14.53
N ALA A 368 -1.23 15.59 15.80
CA ALA A 368 -2.56 15.99 16.29
C ALA A 368 -2.91 17.48 16.07
N ASP A 369 -1.93 18.33 15.79
CA ASP A 369 -2.17 19.75 15.48
C ASP A 369 -2.56 19.97 14.01
N ILE A 370 -2.41 18.94 13.16
CA ILE A 370 -2.82 19.00 11.75
C ILE A 370 -4.32 18.73 11.66
N SER A 371 -5.06 19.69 11.12
CA SER A 371 -6.51 19.63 10.95
C SER A 371 -6.92 20.34 9.66
N ARG A 372 -8.21 20.38 9.38
CA ARG A 372 -8.76 21.15 8.24
C ARG A 372 -8.42 22.64 8.30
N ASP A 373 -8.14 23.18 9.49
CA ASP A 373 -7.68 24.57 9.64
C ASP A 373 -6.27 24.79 9.04
N SER A 374 -5.54 23.71 8.78
CA SER A 374 -4.27 23.73 8.05
C SER A 374 -4.45 23.88 6.54
N LEU A 375 -5.69 23.85 6.04
CA LEU A 375 -6.02 24.00 4.62
C LEU A 375 -6.50 25.43 4.32
N VAL A 376 -6.32 25.85 3.08
CA VAL A 376 -6.95 27.06 2.54
C VAL A 376 -8.24 26.63 1.84
N ASN A 377 -9.37 27.10 2.32
CA ASN A 377 -10.62 26.98 1.58
C ASN A 377 -10.54 27.92 0.39
N LEU A 378 -10.25 27.37 -0.78
CA LEU A 378 -10.47 28.06 -2.05
C LEU A 378 -11.97 28.03 -2.29
N ALA A 379 -12.65 29.15 -2.06
CA ALA A 379 -14.06 29.34 -2.32
C ALA A 379 -14.38 29.13 -3.81
#